data_fa141e0cfed34983f471b25fc3d82898
#
_entry.id   fa141e0cfed34983f471b25fc3d82898
#
_cell.length_a   1.000
_cell.length_b   1.000
_cell.length_c   1.000
_cell.angle_alpha   90.00
_cell.angle_beta   90.00
_cell.angle_gamma   90.00
#
_symmetry.space_group_name_H-M   'P 1'
#
loop_
_entity.id
_entity.type
_entity.pdbx_description
1 polymer ?
#
loop_
_entity_poly.entity_id
_entity_poly.type
_entity_poly.pdbx_seq_one_letter_code
_entity_poly.pdbx_strand_id
1 'polypeptide(L)'
;SSNDEELSKNVEYLGNMKDFFEMTKTIHPDEIYCTLPPEAYQTEVGKIIKICNDRFIDFYFVPRMDGYPKRHMMISKLGKVNIIKLREEPMNTLKCKISKRSFDFVVSLLFLCTIYPFVCLFVWLGDILAGNKGPLYFKQERTGYNGKSFKLYKFRSMKVNADADRVQATKDDPRKTKFGNFLRKSSIDELPQFINVLKGDMSLIGPRPHMLYHTEMYSSLIGNYMVRHLCRPGITGWAQVNGCRGETKTVEDMEKRVEHDIWYIEHWTPLLDMVVFIKTIIQLMPGRDKQAY
;
A
#
# COMPACT_ATOMS: atom_id res chain seq x y z
N SER A 1 -19.19 22.12 -8.08
CA SER A 1 -17.78 22.34 -8.48
C SER A 1 -17.74 22.83 -9.93
N SER A 2 -16.68 23.52 -10.35
CA SER A 2 -16.55 24.11 -11.70
C SER A 2 -16.73 23.09 -12.84
N ASN A 3 -16.39 21.81 -12.60
CA ASN A 3 -16.55 20.75 -13.58
C ASN A 3 -18.02 20.32 -13.79
N ASP A 4 -18.87 20.46 -12.78
CA ASP A 4 -20.28 20.04 -12.89
C ASP A 4 -21.09 21.09 -13.69
N GLU A 5 -20.69 22.37 -13.65
CA GLU A 5 -21.30 23.43 -14.45
C GLU A 5 -20.89 23.38 -15.94
N GLU A 6 -19.67 22.92 -16.25
CA GLU A 6 -19.21 22.74 -17.63
C GLU A 6 -19.89 21.53 -18.30
N LEU A 7 -20.10 20.44 -17.57
CA LEU A 7 -20.84 19.26 -18.05
C LEU A 7 -22.32 19.60 -18.33
N SER A 8 -22.94 20.45 -17.52
CA SER A 8 -24.35 20.83 -17.70
C SER A 8 -24.62 21.66 -18.97
N LYS A 9 -23.61 22.35 -19.51
CA LYS A 9 -23.76 23.17 -20.74
C LYS A 9 -23.82 22.35 -22.04
N ASN A 10 -23.37 21.09 -22.01
CA ASN A 10 -23.32 20.21 -23.18
C ASN A 10 -24.35 19.08 -23.13
N VAL A 11 -25.28 19.11 -22.17
CA VAL A 11 -26.32 18.08 -22.02
C VAL A 11 -27.67 18.65 -22.40
N GLU A 12 -28.30 18.04 -23.39
CA GLU A 12 -29.65 18.40 -23.82
C GLU A 12 -30.67 17.53 -23.07
N TYR A 13 -31.70 18.18 -22.48
CA TYR A 13 -32.80 17.47 -21.87
C TYR A 13 -33.81 17.07 -22.98
N LEU A 14 -33.91 15.78 -23.25
CA LEU A 14 -34.69 15.24 -24.35
C LEU A 14 -36.12 14.86 -23.94
N GLY A 15 -36.43 14.77 -22.66
CA GLY A 15 -37.78 14.41 -22.21
C GLY A 15 -37.83 13.42 -21.05
N ASN A 16 -39.01 12.88 -20.78
CA ASN A 16 -39.23 11.92 -19.71
C ASN A 16 -39.18 10.45 -20.25
N MET A 17 -39.41 9.46 -19.39
CA MET A 17 -39.33 8.04 -19.74
C MET A 17 -40.31 7.63 -20.86
N LYS A 18 -41.49 8.26 -20.98
CA LYS A 18 -42.43 7.97 -22.05
C LYS A 18 -41.92 8.50 -23.39
N ASP A 19 -41.36 9.70 -23.35
CA ASP A 19 -40.77 10.35 -24.52
C ASP A 19 -39.57 9.56 -25.04
N PHE A 20 -38.78 8.96 -24.12
CA PHE A 20 -37.63 8.11 -24.45
C PHE A 20 -38.00 6.98 -25.43
N PHE A 21 -39.09 6.26 -25.18
CA PHE A 21 -39.50 5.14 -26.06
C PHE A 21 -39.96 5.61 -27.44
N GLU A 22 -40.55 6.81 -27.56
CA GLU A 22 -40.88 7.40 -28.84
C GLU A 22 -39.64 7.90 -29.57
N MET A 23 -38.74 8.55 -28.85
CA MET A 23 -37.51 9.11 -29.41
C MET A 23 -36.54 8.03 -29.90
N THR A 24 -36.51 6.87 -29.25
CA THR A 24 -35.70 5.73 -29.75
C THR A 24 -36.13 5.25 -31.12
N LYS A 25 -37.33 5.62 -31.61
CA LYS A 25 -37.78 5.31 -32.99
C LYS A 25 -37.05 6.17 -34.03
N THR A 26 -36.64 7.38 -33.67
CA THR A 26 -36.09 8.39 -34.59
C THR A 26 -34.61 8.65 -34.35
N ILE A 27 -34.13 8.56 -33.08
CA ILE A 27 -32.73 8.76 -32.68
C ILE A 27 -32.04 7.41 -32.59
N HIS A 28 -30.84 7.30 -33.12
CA HIS A 28 -29.99 6.11 -33.03
C HIS A 28 -28.73 6.49 -32.20
N PRO A 29 -28.80 6.35 -30.87
CA PRO A 29 -27.61 6.57 -30.04
C PRO A 29 -26.66 5.38 -30.15
N ASP A 30 -25.37 5.62 -30.00
CA ASP A 30 -24.37 4.57 -29.94
C ASP A 30 -24.37 3.87 -28.57
N GLU A 31 -24.66 4.62 -27.51
CA GLU A 31 -24.60 4.16 -26.11
C GLU A 31 -25.79 4.65 -25.29
N ILE A 32 -26.28 3.82 -24.37
CA ILE A 32 -27.32 4.18 -23.39
C ILE A 32 -26.83 3.87 -21.98
N TYR A 33 -26.82 4.88 -21.11
CA TYR A 33 -26.48 4.76 -19.69
C TYR A 33 -27.73 4.80 -18.82
N CYS A 34 -28.10 3.68 -18.23
CA CYS A 34 -29.30 3.53 -17.42
C CYS A 34 -29.00 3.65 -15.93
N THR A 35 -29.60 4.63 -15.26
CA THR A 35 -29.48 4.86 -13.81
C THR A 35 -30.72 4.43 -13.02
N LEU A 36 -31.72 3.83 -13.69
CA LEU A 36 -32.97 3.37 -13.05
C LEU A 36 -32.69 2.16 -12.16
N PRO A 37 -33.15 2.15 -10.90
CA PRO A 37 -33.02 0.98 -10.03
C PRO A 37 -33.85 -0.20 -10.61
N PRO A 38 -33.20 -1.35 -10.92
CA PRO A 38 -33.90 -2.49 -11.55
C PRO A 38 -35.03 -3.05 -10.69
N GLU A 39 -34.94 -2.94 -9.37
CA GLU A 39 -35.96 -3.42 -8.44
C GLU A 39 -37.30 -2.68 -8.59
N ALA A 40 -37.25 -1.39 -8.89
CA ALA A 40 -38.43 -0.55 -9.04
C ALA A 40 -38.92 -0.45 -10.49
N TYR A 41 -38.05 -0.66 -11.50
CA TYR A 41 -38.31 -0.42 -12.91
C TYR A 41 -37.96 -1.62 -13.80
N GLN A 42 -38.20 -2.84 -13.31
CA GLN A 42 -37.80 -4.09 -13.98
C GLN A 42 -38.35 -4.19 -15.42
N THR A 43 -39.61 -3.80 -15.59
CA THR A 43 -40.28 -3.86 -16.90
C THR A 43 -39.68 -2.86 -17.89
N GLU A 44 -39.42 -1.63 -17.44
CA GLU A 44 -38.88 -0.56 -18.26
C GLU A 44 -37.43 -0.85 -18.64
N VAL A 45 -36.60 -1.25 -17.68
CA VAL A 45 -35.22 -1.64 -17.94
C VAL A 45 -35.16 -2.82 -18.91
N GLY A 46 -36.01 -3.81 -18.75
CA GLY A 46 -36.12 -4.94 -19.69
C GLY A 46 -36.46 -4.51 -21.12
N LYS A 47 -37.36 -3.53 -21.29
CA LYS A 47 -37.70 -2.96 -22.61
C LYS A 47 -36.53 -2.19 -23.21
N ILE A 48 -35.81 -1.41 -22.40
CA ILE A 48 -34.60 -0.67 -22.84
C ILE A 48 -33.54 -1.65 -23.34
N ILE A 49 -33.22 -2.68 -22.54
CA ILE A 49 -32.26 -3.71 -22.94
C ILE A 49 -32.65 -4.39 -24.26
N LYS A 50 -33.94 -4.71 -24.43
CA LYS A 50 -34.41 -5.28 -25.66
C LYS A 50 -34.20 -4.36 -26.86
N ILE A 51 -34.54 -3.06 -26.73
CA ILE A 51 -34.30 -2.04 -27.77
C ILE A 51 -32.80 -1.94 -28.10
N CYS A 52 -31.94 -1.95 -27.09
CA CYS A 52 -30.51 -1.91 -27.29
C CYS A 52 -30.01 -3.12 -28.09
N ASN A 53 -30.46 -4.33 -27.71
CA ASN A 53 -30.09 -5.56 -28.43
C ASN A 53 -30.59 -5.59 -29.87
N ASP A 54 -31.85 -5.16 -30.09
CA ASP A 54 -32.47 -5.17 -31.43
C ASP A 54 -31.81 -4.16 -32.38
N ARG A 55 -31.13 -3.13 -31.85
CA ARG A 55 -30.51 -2.04 -32.62
C ARG A 55 -29.01 -1.94 -32.53
N PHE A 56 -28.35 -2.91 -31.86
CA PHE A 56 -26.90 -2.93 -31.66
C PHE A 56 -26.38 -1.69 -30.92
N ILE A 57 -27.12 -1.19 -29.91
CA ILE A 57 -26.78 -0.09 -29.06
C ILE A 57 -26.07 -0.65 -27.79
N ASP A 58 -24.96 -0.08 -27.39
CA ASP A 58 -24.27 -0.48 -26.17
C ASP A 58 -25.05 -0.03 -24.94
N PHE A 59 -25.41 -0.97 -24.06
CA PHE A 59 -26.16 -0.70 -22.84
C PHE A 59 -25.27 -0.78 -21.62
N TYR A 60 -25.23 0.33 -20.86
CA TYR A 60 -24.50 0.43 -19.60
C TYR A 60 -25.46 0.66 -18.43
N PHE A 61 -25.35 -0.17 -17.41
CA PHE A 61 -26.09 0.04 -16.18
C PHE A 61 -25.22 0.82 -15.18
N VAL A 62 -25.69 1.98 -14.73
CA VAL A 62 -25.02 2.83 -13.75
C VAL A 62 -25.75 2.70 -12.41
N PRO A 63 -25.26 1.87 -11.47
CA PRO A 63 -25.91 1.72 -10.17
C PRO A 63 -25.78 3.01 -9.37
N ARG A 64 -26.83 3.38 -8.63
CA ARG A 64 -26.73 4.47 -7.64
C ARG A 64 -25.86 4.02 -6.48
N MET A 65 -24.82 4.79 -6.21
CA MET A 65 -23.83 4.51 -5.17
C MET A 65 -23.89 5.57 -4.06
N ASP A 66 -25.05 6.18 -3.85
CA ASP A 66 -25.27 7.20 -2.83
C ASP A 66 -25.02 6.58 -1.43
N GLY A 67 -24.15 7.19 -0.65
CA GLY A 67 -23.77 6.71 0.70
C GLY A 67 -22.60 5.71 0.74
N TYR A 68 -22.07 5.26 -0.38
CA TYR A 68 -20.86 4.46 -0.39
C TYR A 68 -19.60 5.35 -0.52
N PRO A 69 -18.47 4.99 0.09
CA PRO A 69 -17.24 5.75 -0.08
C PRO A 69 -16.85 5.81 -1.56
N LYS A 70 -16.48 7.00 -2.05
CA LYS A 70 -16.04 7.26 -3.45
C LYS A 70 -14.70 6.56 -3.75
N ARG A 71 -14.68 5.23 -3.77
CA ARG A 71 -13.50 4.42 -4.05
C ARG A 71 -13.77 3.51 -5.23
N HIS A 72 -12.69 3.03 -5.86
CA HIS A 72 -12.75 2.08 -6.95
C HIS A 72 -13.52 0.83 -6.50
N MET A 73 -14.79 0.76 -6.89
CA MET A 73 -15.61 -0.42 -6.69
C MET A 73 -15.52 -1.29 -7.93
N MET A 74 -15.28 -2.57 -7.72
CA MET A 74 -15.21 -3.55 -8.80
C MET A 74 -16.35 -4.54 -8.69
N ILE A 75 -17.00 -4.82 -9.82
CA ILE A 75 -17.97 -5.91 -9.92
C ILE A 75 -17.20 -7.21 -10.10
N SER A 76 -17.40 -8.13 -9.20
CA SER A 76 -16.80 -9.47 -9.22
C SER A 76 -17.91 -10.53 -9.17
N LYS A 77 -17.59 -11.77 -9.54
CA LYS A 77 -18.54 -12.90 -9.49
C LYS A 77 -18.19 -13.84 -8.36
N LEU A 78 -19.17 -14.17 -7.53
CA LEU A 78 -19.10 -15.26 -6.57
C LEU A 78 -20.07 -16.37 -7.05
N GLY A 79 -19.55 -17.33 -7.80
CA GLY A 79 -20.38 -18.30 -8.51
C GLY A 79 -21.26 -17.61 -9.56
N LYS A 80 -22.60 -17.66 -9.38
CA LYS A 80 -23.59 -17.01 -10.27
C LYS A 80 -24.02 -15.60 -9.80
N VAL A 81 -23.52 -15.15 -8.63
CA VAL A 81 -23.92 -13.87 -8.02
C VAL A 81 -22.88 -12.81 -8.33
N ASN A 82 -23.33 -11.65 -8.82
CA ASN A 82 -22.46 -10.48 -8.94
C ASN A 82 -22.29 -9.83 -7.55
N ILE A 83 -21.05 -9.59 -7.14
CA ILE A 83 -20.70 -8.92 -5.89
C ILE A 83 -19.90 -7.67 -6.19
N ILE A 84 -20.10 -6.64 -5.38
CA ILE A 84 -19.31 -5.40 -5.45
C ILE A 84 -18.18 -5.50 -4.41
N LYS A 85 -16.94 -5.44 -4.88
CA LYS A 85 -15.76 -5.34 -4.03
C LYS A 85 -15.35 -3.89 -3.91
N LEU A 86 -15.03 -3.46 -2.68
CA LEU A 86 -14.57 -2.10 -2.39
C LEU A 86 -13.13 -1.84 -2.84
N ARG A 87 -12.38 -2.90 -3.22
CA ARG A 87 -10.96 -2.78 -3.59
C ARG A 87 -10.51 -3.97 -4.41
N GLU A 88 -9.65 -3.71 -5.36
CA GLU A 88 -8.84 -4.74 -6.00
C GLU A 88 -7.59 -5.00 -5.15
N GLU A 89 -7.32 -6.26 -4.89
CA GLU A 89 -6.12 -6.70 -4.18
C GLU A 89 -5.40 -7.75 -5.04
N PRO A 90 -4.59 -7.33 -6.02
CA PRO A 90 -3.89 -8.26 -6.93
C PRO A 90 -3.06 -9.29 -6.18
N MET A 91 -2.47 -8.88 -5.04
CA MET A 91 -1.69 -9.78 -4.17
C MET A 91 -2.52 -10.90 -3.52
N ASN A 92 -3.85 -10.84 -3.53
CA ASN A 92 -4.70 -11.87 -2.92
C ASN A 92 -4.87 -13.12 -3.80
N THR A 93 -4.52 -13.04 -5.08
CA THR A 93 -4.54 -14.22 -5.96
C THR A 93 -3.43 -15.19 -5.55
N LEU A 94 -3.71 -16.50 -5.59
CA LEU A 94 -2.76 -17.53 -5.17
C LEU A 94 -1.44 -17.46 -5.96
N LYS A 95 -1.53 -17.23 -7.28
CA LYS A 95 -0.34 -17.08 -8.15
C LYS A 95 0.55 -15.93 -7.70
N CYS A 96 -0.04 -14.76 -7.41
CA CYS A 96 0.70 -13.59 -6.97
C CYS A 96 1.32 -13.78 -5.58
N LYS A 97 0.58 -14.41 -4.64
CA LYS A 97 1.10 -14.75 -3.31
C LYS A 97 2.32 -15.67 -3.39
N ILE A 98 2.25 -16.72 -4.22
CA ILE A 98 3.36 -17.66 -4.40
C ILE A 98 4.54 -16.96 -5.07
N SER A 99 4.33 -16.25 -6.18
CA SER A 99 5.39 -15.54 -6.90
C SER A 99 6.13 -14.55 -6.00
N LYS A 100 5.40 -13.68 -5.30
CA LYS A 100 5.99 -12.72 -4.38
C LYS A 100 6.76 -13.41 -3.25
N ARG A 101 6.16 -14.43 -2.64
CA ARG A 101 6.80 -15.16 -1.52
C ARG A 101 8.05 -15.92 -1.97
N SER A 102 8.04 -16.53 -3.14
CA SER A 102 9.21 -17.22 -3.69
C SER A 102 10.35 -16.24 -3.96
N PHE A 103 10.07 -15.08 -4.54
CA PHE A 103 11.06 -14.04 -4.75
C PHE A 103 11.66 -13.55 -3.42
N ASP A 104 10.80 -13.20 -2.45
CA ASP A 104 11.22 -12.77 -1.12
C ASP A 104 12.12 -13.80 -0.44
N PHE A 105 11.72 -15.07 -0.49
CA PHE A 105 12.45 -16.18 0.13
C PHE A 105 13.82 -16.39 -0.50
N VAL A 106 13.88 -16.50 -1.84
CA VAL A 106 15.13 -16.79 -2.57
C VAL A 106 16.14 -15.65 -2.36
N VAL A 107 15.71 -14.40 -2.54
CA VAL A 107 16.62 -13.24 -2.38
C VAL A 107 17.10 -13.14 -0.93
N SER A 108 16.22 -13.34 0.05
CA SER A 108 16.61 -13.29 1.47
C SER A 108 17.54 -14.41 1.86
N LEU A 109 17.30 -15.63 1.37
CA LEU A 109 18.17 -16.77 1.63
C LEU A 109 19.57 -16.56 1.06
N LEU A 110 19.64 -16.13 -0.20
CA LEU A 110 20.93 -15.83 -0.84
C LEU A 110 21.70 -14.75 -0.07
N PHE A 111 21.03 -13.64 0.29
CA PHE A 111 21.66 -12.57 1.06
C PHE A 111 22.16 -13.07 2.43
N LEU A 112 21.34 -13.82 3.16
CA LEU A 112 21.68 -14.34 4.50
C LEU A 112 22.82 -15.36 4.48
N CYS A 113 22.93 -16.16 3.41
CA CYS A 113 24.00 -17.14 3.30
C CYS A 113 25.32 -16.55 2.76
N THR A 114 25.28 -15.48 1.99
CA THR A 114 26.48 -14.93 1.33
C THR A 114 27.02 -13.69 2.01
N ILE A 115 26.26 -12.58 1.98
CA ILE A 115 26.71 -11.25 2.43
C ILE A 115 26.56 -11.05 3.93
N TYR A 116 25.47 -11.54 4.50
CA TYR A 116 25.09 -11.24 5.87
C TYR A 116 26.13 -11.67 6.95
N PRO A 117 26.82 -12.83 6.84
CA PRO A 117 27.86 -13.21 7.81
C PRO A 117 29.00 -12.17 7.88
N PHE A 118 29.41 -11.63 6.74
CA PHE A 118 30.44 -10.59 6.68
C PHE A 118 29.96 -9.27 7.30
N VAL A 119 28.68 -8.91 7.07
CA VAL A 119 28.06 -7.74 7.70
C VAL A 119 27.99 -7.93 9.22
N CYS A 120 27.62 -9.12 9.72
CA CYS A 120 27.59 -9.42 11.15
C CYS A 120 28.99 -9.26 11.76
N LEU A 121 30.02 -9.79 11.11
CA LEU A 121 31.41 -9.67 11.56
C LEU A 121 31.84 -8.19 11.60
N PHE A 122 31.54 -7.42 10.53
CA PHE A 122 31.84 -5.99 10.46
C PHE A 122 31.17 -5.20 11.58
N VAL A 123 29.87 -5.43 11.83
CA VAL A 123 29.13 -4.71 12.88
C VAL A 123 29.62 -5.12 14.25
N TRP A 124 29.91 -6.39 14.49
CA TRP A 124 30.44 -6.89 15.75
C TRP A 124 31.82 -6.29 16.07
N LEU A 125 32.74 -6.28 15.11
CA LEU A 125 34.06 -5.64 15.27
C LEU A 125 33.92 -4.12 15.49
N GLY A 126 33.04 -3.46 14.74
CA GLY A 126 32.78 -2.03 14.90
C GLY A 126 32.23 -1.67 16.28
N ASP A 127 31.35 -2.49 16.85
CA ASP A 127 30.83 -2.32 18.21
C ASP A 127 31.94 -2.49 19.27
N ILE A 128 32.83 -3.48 19.09
CA ILE A 128 33.98 -3.65 19.98
C ILE A 128 34.91 -2.43 19.95
N LEU A 129 35.29 -1.99 18.75
CA LEU A 129 36.20 -0.84 18.56
C LEU A 129 35.58 0.47 19.07
N ALA A 130 34.25 0.62 18.96
CA ALA A 130 33.53 1.77 19.46
C ALA A 130 33.22 1.70 20.97
N GLY A 131 33.60 0.62 21.66
CA GLY A 131 33.33 0.42 23.09
C GLY A 131 31.83 0.22 23.40
N ASN A 132 31.02 -0.15 22.44
CA ASN A 132 29.57 -0.36 22.60
C ASN A 132 29.30 -1.72 23.28
N LYS A 133 28.97 -1.73 24.58
CA LYS A 133 28.62 -2.95 25.31
C LYS A 133 27.13 -3.30 25.10
N GLY A 134 26.82 -4.60 24.88
CA GLY A 134 25.44 -5.13 24.81
C GLY A 134 25.20 -6.06 23.62
N PRO A 135 23.94 -6.52 23.41
CA PRO A 135 23.61 -7.47 22.35
C PRO A 135 23.77 -6.86 20.96
N LEU A 136 24.19 -7.67 19.97
CA LEU A 136 24.34 -7.27 18.58
C LEU A 136 23.01 -6.83 17.96
N TYR A 137 21.94 -7.55 18.32
CA TYR A 137 20.61 -7.30 17.79
C TYR A 137 19.72 -6.54 18.76
N PHE A 138 18.99 -5.59 18.20
CA PHE A 138 17.83 -4.96 18.81
C PHE A 138 16.57 -5.59 18.24
N LYS A 139 15.57 -5.86 19.09
CA LYS A 139 14.29 -6.42 18.71
C LYS A 139 13.19 -5.51 19.20
N GLN A 140 12.21 -5.22 18.34
CA GLN A 140 11.08 -4.36 18.67
C GLN A 140 9.79 -4.91 18.06
N GLU A 141 8.70 -4.85 18.81
CA GLU A 141 7.39 -5.25 18.30
C GLU A 141 6.84 -4.23 17.32
N ARG A 142 6.32 -4.74 16.21
CA ARG A 142 5.74 -3.96 15.12
C ARG A 142 4.44 -4.60 14.65
N THR A 143 3.54 -3.77 14.10
CA THR A 143 2.33 -4.26 13.45
C THR A 143 2.66 -4.79 12.07
N GLY A 144 2.23 -6.01 11.80
CA GLY A 144 2.46 -6.74 10.55
C GLY A 144 1.18 -7.06 9.79
N TYR A 145 1.23 -8.13 9.00
CA TYR A 145 0.15 -8.61 8.16
C TYR A 145 -1.12 -8.91 8.97
N ASN A 146 -2.27 -8.41 8.47
CA ASN A 146 -3.58 -8.52 9.15
C ASN A 146 -3.58 -8.01 10.60
N GLY A 147 -2.77 -6.99 10.91
CA GLY A 147 -2.68 -6.39 12.23
C GLY A 147 -1.96 -7.23 13.29
N LYS A 148 -1.42 -8.41 12.95
CA LYS A 148 -0.68 -9.27 13.88
C LYS A 148 0.67 -8.65 14.21
N SER A 149 1.03 -8.60 15.49
CA SER A 149 2.35 -8.13 15.91
C SER A 149 3.45 -9.15 15.58
N PHE A 150 4.65 -8.66 15.31
CA PHE A 150 5.85 -9.46 15.11
C PHE A 150 7.08 -8.74 15.65
N LYS A 151 8.15 -9.48 15.95
CA LYS A 151 9.42 -8.93 16.42
C LYS A 151 10.32 -8.57 15.25
N LEU A 152 10.51 -7.29 15.00
CA LEU A 152 11.40 -6.74 14.00
C LEU A 152 12.86 -6.83 14.49
N TYR A 153 13.76 -7.34 13.66
CA TYR A 153 15.20 -7.43 13.95
C TYR A 153 15.94 -6.24 13.33
N LYS A 154 16.83 -5.62 14.13
CA LYS A 154 17.80 -4.61 13.66
C LYS A 154 19.15 -4.83 14.31
N PHE A 155 20.23 -4.32 13.72
CA PHE A 155 21.45 -4.12 14.48
C PHE A 155 21.26 -2.98 15.46
N ARG A 156 21.84 -3.14 16.64
CA ARG A 156 21.75 -2.12 17.66
C ARG A 156 22.60 -0.89 17.27
N SER A 157 21.97 0.25 17.17
CA SER A 157 22.59 1.53 16.83
C SER A 157 22.51 2.58 17.94
N MET A 158 21.93 2.20 19.08
CA MET A 158 21.72 3.08 20.24
C MET A 158 22.18 2.39 21.52
N LYS A 159 22.45 3.18 22.55
CA LYS A 159 22.67 2.68 23.91
C LYS A 159 21.42 1.95 24.39
N VAL A 160 21.64 0.90 25.21
CA VAL A 160 20.51 0.16 25.81
C VAL A 160 19.72 1.11 26.72
N ASN A 161 18.42 1.22 26.52
CA ASN A 161 17.52 2.07 27.30
C ASN A 161 16.14 1.40 27.44
N ALA A 162 15.39 1.81 28.46
CA ALA A 162 14.05 1.27 28.74
C ALA A 162 12.95 1.84 27.84
N ASP A 163 13.21 2.98 27.17
CA ASP A 163 12.19 3.72 26.39
C ASP A 163 12.17 3.33 24.90
N ALA A 164 12.91 2.28 24.52
CA ALA A 164 13.10 1.87 23.14
C ALA A 164 11.78 1.54 22.42
N ASP A 165 10.77 1.06 23.15
CA ASP A 165 9.47 0.65 22.59
C ASP A 165 8.42 1.79 22.59
N ARG A 166 8.69 2.90 23.27
CA ARG A 166 7.74 4.01 23.43
C ARG A 166 8.17 5.28 22.68
N VAL A 167 9.46 5.57 22.65
CA VAL A 167 9.98 6.83 22.11
C VAL A 167 10.66 6.61 20.77
N GLN A 168 10.08 7.20 19.72
CA GLN A 168 10.68 7.19 18.37
C GLN A 168 12.02 7.91 18.38
N ALA A 169 13.00 7.38 17.65
CA ALA A 169 14.30 8.01 17.51
C ALA A 169 14.21 9.28 16.66
N THR A 170 14.71 10.38 17.16
CA THR A 170 14.80 11.68 16.48
C THR A 170 16.13 11.86 15.74
N LYS A 171 16.27 12.94 14.94
CA LYS A 171 17.49 13.20 14.17
C LYS A 171 18.72 13.36 15.07
N ASP A 172 18.62 14.08 16.17
CA ASP A 172 19.72 14.38 17.10
C ASP A 172 19.55 13.68 18.46
N ASP A 173 19.09 12.43 18.43
CA ASP A 173 18.82 11.63 19.61
C ASP A 173 20.10 11.30 20.40
N PRO A 174 20.20 11.69 21.69
CA PRO A 174 21.38 11.50 22.53
C PRO A 174 21.71 10.03 22.81
N ARG A 175 20.77 9.13 22.56
CA ARG A 175 20.96 7.67 22.70
C ARG A 175 21.81 7.07 21.59
N LYS A 176 22.02 7.79 20.47
CA LYS A 176 22.83 7.30 19.33
C LYS A 176 24.30 7.23 19.69
N THR A 177 24.97 6.14 19.31
CA THR A 177 26.43 6.07 19.32
C THR A 177 27.00 6.59 17.99
N LYS A 178 28.28 7.01 17.96
CA LYS A 178 28.91 7.46 16.71
C LYS A 178 28.85 6.36 15.62
N PHE A 179 29.20 5.14 16.00
CA PHE A 179 29.14 3.98 15.09
C PHE A 179 27.69 3.63 14.71
N GLY A 180 26.77 3.66 15.68
CA GLY A 180 25.35 3.47 15.44
C GLY A 180 24.75 4.51 14.48
N ASN A 181 25.22 5.76 14.53
CA ASN A 181 24.80 6.78 13.57
C ASN A 181 25.30 6.48 12.15
N PHE A 182 26.51 5.94 12.01
CA PHE A 182 27.01 5.44 10.73
C PHE A 182 26.13 4.29 10.20
N LEU A 183 25.81 3.29 11.05
CA LEU A 183 24.94 2.16 10.66
C LEU A 183 23.56 2.64 10.16
N ARG A 184 22.98 3.64 10.82
CA ARG A 184 21.68 4.21 10.43
C ARG A 184 21.75 4.99 9.12
N LYS A 185 22.77 5.83 8.94
CA LYS A 185 22.96 6.58 7.70
C LYS A 185 23.18 5.67 6.49
N SER A 186 23.85 4.55 6.66
CA SER A 186 24.07 3.54 5.64
C SER A 186 22.94 2.52 5.53
N SER A 187 21.91 2.59 6.39
CA SER A 187 20.82 1.60 6.51
C SER A 187 21.29 0.16 6.78
N ILE A 188 22.53 -0.02 7.21
CA ILE A 188 23.08 -1.33 7.60
C ILE A 188 22.34 -1.88 8.82
N ASP A 189 21.88 -1.00 9.72
CA ASP A 189 21.10 -1.38 10.91
C ASP A 189 19.80 -2.13 10.56
N GLU A 190 19.26 -1.98 9.37
CA GLU A 190 18.01 -2.63 8.92
C GLU A 190 18.23 -3.99 8.23
N LEU A 191 19.48 -4.37 7.92
CA LEU A 191 19.78 -5.64 7.23
C LEU A 191 19.33 -6.91 7.98
N PRO A 192 19.28 -6.98 9.32
CA PRO A 192 18.70 -8.13 10.01
C PRO A 192 17.22 -8.40 9.70
N GLN A 193 16.49 -7.44 9.11
CA GLN A 193 15.11 -7.64 8.67
C GLN A 193 14.97 -8.71 7.57
N PHE A 194 16.04 -9.06 6.84
CA PHE A 194 16.03 -10.19 5.94
C PHE A 194 15.70 -11.51 6.67
N ILE A 195 16.02 -11.63 7.97
CA ILE A 195 15.59 -12.74 8.81
C ILE A 195 14.06 -12.75 8.97
N ASN A 196 13.44 -11.56 9.15
CA ASN A 196 11.98 -11.46 9.21
C ASN A 196 11.33 -11.80 7.85
N VAL A 197 11.97 -11.42 6.74
CA VAL A 197 11.49 -11.81 5.41
C VAL A 197 11.55 -13.33 5.24
N LEU A 198 12.66 -13.96 5.61
CA LEU A 198 12.81 -15.41 5.51
C LEU A 198 11.78 -16.16 6.39
N LYS A 199 11.51 -15.67 7.60
CA LYS A 199 10.46 -16.20 8.49
C LYS A 199 9.03 -16.00 7.95
N GLY A 200 8.80 -15.02 7.09
CA GLY A 200 7.49 -14.68 6.53
C GLY A 200 6.73 -13.61 7.30
N ASP A 201 7.35 -12.97 8.28
CA ASP A 201 6.79 -11.81 8.98
C ASP A 201 6.75 -10.58 8.08
N MET A 202 7.75 -10.48 7.18
CA MET A 202 7.96 -9.37 6.26
C MET A 202 8.09 -9.83 4.80
N SER A 203 8.10 -8.88 3.90
CA SER A 203 8.48 -8.94 2.50
C SER A 203 9.70 -8.04 2.25
N LEU A 204 10.41 -8.21 1.15
CA LEU A 204 11.43 -7.25 0.73
C LEU A 204 10.79 -5.89 0.44
N ILE A 205 9.65 -5.90 -0.24
CA ILE A 205 8.93 -4.70 -0.68
C ILE A 205 7.51 -4.72 -0.12
N GLY A 206 7.13 -3.64 0.55
CA GLY A 206 5.81 -3.45 1.17
C GLY A 206 5.76 -2.19 2.03
N PRO A 207 4.62 -1.90 2.67
CA PRO A 207 4.49 -0.80 3.63
C PRO A 207 5.48 -0.91 4.79
N ARG A 208 6.08 0.20 5.19
CA ARG A 208 7.02 0.20 6.34
C ARG A 208 6.29 -0.17 7.63
N PRO A 209 6.80 -1.14 8.45
CA PRO A 209 6.16 -1.54 9.70
C PRO A 209 6.26 -0.44 10.75
N HIS A 210 5.13 -0.11 11.38
CA HIS A 210 5.08 0.88 12.45
C HIS A 210 5.07 0.23 13.85
N MET A 211 5.46 1.03 14.87
CA MET A 211 5.34 0.64 16.28
C MET A 211 3.87 0.41 16.63
N LEU A 212 3.58 -0.49 17.57
CA LEU A 212 2.20 -0.78 18.01
C LEU A 212 1.50 0.51 18.46
N TYR A 213 2.17 1.32 19.27
CA TYR A 213 1.66 2.62 19.72
C TYR A 213 1.26 3.55 18.55
N HIS A 214 2.10 3.62 17.50
CA HIS A 214 1.76 4.44 16.32
C HIS A 214 0.58 3.87 15.56
N THR A 215 0.46 2.55 15.47
CA THR A 215 -0.69 1.91 14.83
C THR A 215 -1.98 2.24 15.56
N GLU A 216 -1.99 2.15 16.88
CA GLU A 216 -3.13 2.49 17.72
C GLU A 216 -3.53 3.96 17.55
N MET A 217 -2.57 4.88 17.68
CA MET A 217 -2.80 6.31 17.54
C MET A 217 -3.33 6.68 16.15
N TYR A 218 -2.65 6.27 15.08
CA TYR A 218 -3.03 6.69 13.73
C TYR A 218 -4.26 5.96 13.17
N SER A 219 -4.57 4.76 13.66
CA SER A 219 -5.81 4.07 13.26
C SER A 219 -7.08 4.80 13.71
N SER A 220 -7.01 5.57 14.79
CA SER A 220 -8.13 6.42 15.26
C SER A 220 -8.25 7.74 14.51
N LEU A 221 -7.14 8.25 13.95
CA LEU A 221 -7.06 9.55 13.26
C LEU A 221 -7.27 9.44 11.75
N ILE A 222 -6.83 8.34 11.14
CA ILE A 222 -6.84 8.13 9.69
C ILE A 222 -7.72 6.93 9.37
N GLY A 223 -8.91 7.17 8.83
CA GLY A 223 -9.94 6.14 8.60
C GLY A 223 -9.51 4.94 7.75
N ASN A 224 -8.45 5.08 6.96
CA ASN A 224 -7.92 4.04 6.06
C ASN A 224 -6.58 3.48 6.50
N TYR A 225 -6.10 3.87 7.68
CA TYR A 225 -4.77 3.49 8.15
C TYR A 225 -4.54 1.97 8.17
N MET A 226 -5.53 1.20 8.60
CA MET A 226 -5.41 -0.26 8.73
C MET A 226 -5.30 -1.01 7.39
N VAL A 227 -5.67 -0.37 6.30
CA VAL A 227 -5.59 -0.95 4.95
C VAL A 227 -4.16 -1.35 4.58
N ARG A 228 -3.17 -0.59 5.03
CA ARG A 228 -1.75 -0.89 4.80
C ARG A 228 -1.28 -2.24 5.34
N HIS A 229 -2.05 -2.84 6.27
CA HIS A 229 -1.76 -4.14 6.86
C HIS A 229 -2.37 -5.33 6.09
N LEU A 230 -3.06 -5.07 4.95
CA LEU A 230 -3.57 -6.13 4.07
C LEU A 230 -2.46 -6.84 3.27
N CYS A 231 -1.24 -6.33 3.31
CA CYS A 231 -0.06 -7.02 2.80
C CYS A 231 1.05 -7.09 3.87
N ARG A 232 2.06 -7.94 3.65
CA ARG A 232 3.22 -8.00 4.55
C ARG A 232 4.00 -6.68 4.51
N PRO A 233 4.46 -6.18 5.67
CA PRO A 233 5.33 -5.01 5.71
C PRO A 233 6.65 -5.29 4.99
N GLY A 234 7.24 -4.26 4.39
CA GLY A 234 8.48 -4.35 3.61
C GLY A 234 9.69 -3.76 4.32
N ILE A 235 10.90 -4.21 3.92
CA ILE A 235 12.17 -3.54 4.25
C ILE A 235 12.18 -2.18 3.54
N THR A 236 11.77 -2.15 2.27
CA THR A 236 11.52 -0.94 1.49
C THR A 236 10.10 -0.96 0.93
N GLY A 237 9.62 0.17 0.39
CA GLY A 237 8.26 0.25 -0.14
C GLY A 237 8.02 1.48 -1.00
N TRP A 238 6.88 1.48 -1.70
CA TRP A 238 6.49 2.53 -2.62
C TRP A 238 6.48 3.92 -1.98
N ALA A 239 5.92 4.05 -0.77
CA ALA A 239 5.94 5.30 -0.01
C ALA A 239 7.37 5.80 0.26
N GLN A 240 8.28 4.88 0.64
CA GLN A 240 9.66 5.23 0.96
C GLN A 240 10.42 5.76 -0.27
N VAL A 241 10.28 5.11 -1.43
CA VAL A 241 10.99 5.53 -2.65
C VAL A 241 10.36 6.76 -3.33
N ASN A 242 9.17 7.16 -2.91
CA ASN A 242 8.49 8.38 -3.39
C ASN A 242 8.49 9.52 -2.34
N GLY A 243 9.47 9.55 -1.45
CA GLY A 243 9.73 10.69 -0.57
C GLY A 243 9.12 10.61 0.83
N CYS A 244 8.40 9.53 1.19
CA CYS A 244 7.83 9.34 2.53
C CYS A 244 8.74 8.46 3.43
N ARG A 245 10.09 8.60 3.35
CA ARG A 245 11.03 7.76 4.10
C ARG A 245 11.30 8.26 5.52
N GLY A 246 11.30 9.56 5.73
CA GLY A 246 11.68 10.21 6.98
C GLY A 246 10.73 10.01 8.16
N GLU A 247 10.97 10.77 9.22
CA GLU A 247 10.07 10.90 10.36
C GLU A 247 8.76 11.55 9.92
N THR A 248 7.63 11.02 10.37
CA THR A 248 6.32 11.66 10.19
C THR A 248 6.08 12.58 11.38
N LYS A 249 6.02 13.88 11.11
CA LYS A 249 5.86 14.90 12.14
C LYS A 249 4.41 15.29 12.33
N THR A 250 3.62 15.20 11.29
CA THR A 250 2.20 15.58 11.29
C THR A 250 1.31 14.40 10.88
N VAL A 251 0.01 14.54 11.12
CA VAL A 251 -0.99 13.55 10.69
C VAL A 251 -1.05 13.52 9.17
N GLU A 252 -0.91 14.66 8.51
CA GLU A 252 -0.93 14.81 7.04
C GLU A 252 0.26 14.07 6.40
N ASP A 253 1.45 14.12 7.01
CA ASP A 253 2.61 13.34 6.54
C ASP A 253 2.33 11.84 6.58
N MET A 254 1.65 11.40 7.66
CA MET A 254 1.26 10.01 7.81
C MET A 254 0.15 9.62 6.82
N GLU A 255 -0.84 10.47 6.62
CA GLU A 255 -1.92 10.24 5.66
C GLU A 255 -1.38 10.07 4.24
N LYS A 256 -0.49 10.97 3.81
CA LYS A 256 0.21 10.85 2.53
C LYS A 256 0.99 9.53 2.38
N ARG A 257 1.66 9.09 3.45
CA ARG A 257 2.35 7.78 3.46
C ARG A 257 1.36 6.63 3.30
N VAL A 258 0.24 6.67 4.03
CA VAL A 258 -0.83 5.66 3.96
C VAL A 258 -1.44 5.61 2.57
N GLU A 259 -1.67 6.74 1.92
CA GLU A 259 -2.14 6.81 0.53
C GLU A 259 -1.21 6.09 -0.44
N HIS A 260 0.11 6.32 -0.33
CA HIS A 260 1.11 5.61 -1.15
C HIS A 260 1.14 4.10 -0.85
N ASP A 261 0.98 3.71 0.42
CA ASP A 261 0.92 2.30 0.80
C ASP A 261 -0.34 1.61 0.25
N ILE A 262 -1.49 2.31 0.28
CA ILE A 262 -2.75 1.82 -0.30
C ILE A 262 -2.62 1.71 -1.82
N TRP A 263 -2.09 2.74 -2.46
CA TRP A 263 -1.86 2.74 -3.90
C TRP A 263 -1.01 1.53 -4.32
N TYR A 264 0.06 1.23 -3.60
CA TYR A 264 0.91 0.06 -3.85
C TYR A 264 0.12 -1.25 -3.74
N ILE A 265 -0.75 -1.39 -2.74
CA ILE A 265 -1.58 -2.59 -2.53
C ILE A 265 -2.54 -2.79 -3.70
N GLU A 266 -3.16 -1.72 -4.18
CA GLU A 266 -4.15 -1.74 -5.25
C GLU A 266 -3.55 -1.94 -6.65
N HIS A 267 -2.32 -1.47 -6.87
CA HIS A 267 -1.64 -1.51 -8.18
C HIS A 267 -0.46 -2.48 -8.23
N TRP A 268 -0.37 -3.39 -7.25
CA TRP A 268 0.77 -4.28 -7.17
C TRP A 268 0.91 -5.18 -8.40
N THR A 269 2.13 -5.23 -8.93
CA THR A 269 2.59 -6.18 -9.93
C THR A 269 4.02 -6.61 -9.59
N PRO A 270 4.51 -7.77 -10.07
CA PRO A 270 5.92 -8.13 -9.91
C PRO A 270 6.88 -7.08 -10.48
N LEU A 271 6.47 -6.40 -11.57
CA LEU A 271 7.27 -5.35 -12.20
C LEU A 271 7.37 -4.11 -11.29
N LEU A 272 6.30 -3.77 -10.58
CA LEU A 272 6.31 -2.67 -9.61
C LEU A 272 7.31 -2.95 -8.48
N ASP A 273 7.39 -4.19 -8.00
CA ASP A 273 8.42 -4.58 -7.03
C ASP A 273 9.83 -4.36 -7.56
N MET A 274 10.10 -4.75 -8.82
CA MET A 274 11.41 -4.49 -9.43
C MET A 274 11.73 -3.00 -9.52
N VAL A 275 10.75 -2.17 -9.89
CA VAL A 275 10.91 -0.71 -9.93
C VAL A 275 11.23 -0.16 -8.54
N VAL A 276 10.52 -0.58 -7.50
CA VAL A 276 10.79 -0.16 -6.11
C VAL A 276 12.18 -0.60 -5.67
N PHE A 277 12.57 -1.83 -5.99
CA PHE A 277 13.90 -2.37 -5.66
C PHE A 277 15.02 -1.55 -6.32
N ILE A 278 14.92 -1.28 -7.62
CA ILE A 278 15.90 -0.46 -8.35
C ILE A 278 15.95 0.97 -7.78
N LYS A 279 14.81 1.61 -7.55
CA LYS A 279 14.75 2.94 -6.93
C LYS A 279 15.41 2.96 -5.55
N THR A 280 15.22 1.90 -4.75
CA THR A 280 15.86 1.78 -3.43
C THR A 280 17.39 1.72 -3.56
N ILE A 281 17.92 0.91 -4.49
CA ILE A 281 19.38 0.84 -4.72
C ILE A 281 19.92 2.21 -5.15
N ILE A 282 19.23 2.91 -6.05
CA ILE A 282 19.64 4.23 -6.52
C ILE A 282 19.65 5.25 -5.36
N GLN A 283 18.68 5.19 -4.46
CA GLN A 283 18.61 6.07 -3.29
C GLN A 283 19.71 5.78 -2.25
N LEU A 284 20.17 4.54 -2.15
CA LEU A 284 21.27 4.17 -1.25
C LEU A 284 22.64 4.65 -1.76
N MET A 285 22.76 5.09 -3.02
CA MET A 285 24.01 5.64 -3.54
C MET A 285 24.37 6.97 -2.87
N PRO A 286 25.64 7.20 -2.52
CA PRO A 286 26.09 8.43 -1.84
C PRO A 286 25.65 9.70 -2.59
N GLY A 287 25.10 10.67 -1.84
CA GLY A 287 24.71 11.99 -2.36
C GLY A 287 23.32 12.10 -2.96
N ARG A 288 22.54 11.02 -3.07
CA ARG A 288 21.18 11.06 -3.63
C ARG A 288 20.05 11.01 -2.60
N ASP A 289 20.30 10.50 -1.42
CA ASP A 289 19.29 10.45 -0.35
C ASP A 289 19.31 11.76 0.46
N LYS A 290 18.49 12.73 0.05
CA LYS A 290 18.31 14.00 0.78
C LYS A 290 17.50 13.86 2.08
N GLN A 291 16.94 12.67 2.35
CA GLN A 291 16.03 12.40 3.47
C GLN A 291 16.55 11.32 4.45
N ALA A 292 17.73 10.76 4.21
CA ALA A 292 18.38 9.90 5.19
C ALA A 292 18.81 10.74 6.40
N TYR A 293 18.56 10.24 7.61
CA TYR A 293 18.82 10.86 8.91
C TYR A 293 20.27 11.31 9.12
#